data_b646da5276d131539b79dda26ded0e61
#
_entry.id   b646da5276d131539b79dda26ded0e61
#
_cell.length_a   1.000
_cell.length_b   1.000
_cell.length_c   1.000
_cell.angle_alpha   90.00
_cell.angle_beta   90.00
_cell.angle_gamma   90.00
#
_symmetry.space_group_name_H-M   'P 1'
#
loop_
_entity.id
_entity.type
_entity.pdbx_description
1 polymer ?
#
loop_
_entity_poly.entity_id
_entity_poly.type
_entity_poly.pdbx_seq_one_letter_code
_entity_poly.pdbx_strand_id
1 'polypeptide(L)' 'DKIAKLMPPLIMGRDLLELGIPPGPEMGKLLKKLYKLQLDNGFETKARGLERARRLVERKAP' A
#
# COMPACT_ATOMS: atom_id res chain seq x y z
N ASP A 1 0.92 -12.06 13.77
CA ASP A 1 1.79 -12.38 14.45
C ASP A 1 3.12 -12.72 13.88
N LYS A 2 3.62 -13.86 14.09
CA LYS A 2 4.91 -14.27 13.61
C LYS A 2 4.98 -14.24 12.09
N ILE A 3 3.92 -14.69 11.45
CA ILE A 3 3.89 -14.72 10.00
C ILE A 3 3.94 -13.31 9.44
N ALA A 4 3.23 -12.40 10.08
CA ALA A 4 3.22 -11.03 9.62
C ALA A 4 4.63 -10.43 9.65
N LYS A 5 5.41 -10.79 10.67
CA LYS A 5 6.76 -10.27 10.77
C LYS A 5 7.67 -10.80 9.68
N LEU A 6 7.35 -12.00 9.17
CA LEU A 6 8.19 -12.61 8.14
C LEU A 6 7.83 -12.15 6.74
N MET A 7 6.75 -11.43 6.58
CA MET A 7 6.32 -10.96 5.27
C MET A 7 6.63 -9.48 5.12
N PRO A 8 7.65 -9.12 4.34
CA PRO A 8 7.94 -7.71 4.11
C PRO A 8 6.86 -7.09 3.23
N PRO A 9 6.62 -5.80 3.40
CA PRO A 9 5.61 -5.13 2.58
C PRO A 9 6.04 -5.10 1.12
N LEU A 10 5.10 -5.40 0.25
CA LEU A 10 5.34 -5.35 -1.19
C LEU A 10 5.35 -3.91 -1.69
N ILE A 11 4.56 -3.05 -1.06
CA ILE A 11 4.45 -1.66 -1.47
C ILE A 11 5.19 -0.81 -0.45
N MET A 12 6.08 0.02 -0.96
CA MET A 12 6.89 0.91 -0.12
C MET A 12 6.54 2.36 -0.39
N GLY A 13 7.06 3.25 0.45
CA GLY A 13 6.79 4.67 0.28
C GLY A 13 7.22 5.19 -1.07
N ARG A 14 8.36 4.71 -1.58
CA ARG A 14 8.86 5.16 -2.86
C ARG A 14 7.90 4.79 -4.00
N ASP A 15 7.22 3.65 -3.85
CA ASP A 15 6.24 3.24 -4.85
C ASP A 15 5.08 4.20 -4.89
N LEU A 16 4.66 4.67 -3.73
CA LEU A 16 3.56 5.62 -3.66
C LEU A 16 3.98 6.98 -4.20
N LEU A 17 5.24 7.35 -4.01
CA LEU A 17 5.74 8.59 -4.58
C LEU A 17 5.65 8.56 -6.11
N GLU A 18 5.93 7.41 -6.69
CA GLU A 18 5.86 7.25 -8.14
C GLU A 18 4.43 7.36 -8.63
N LEU A 19 3.47 7.03 -7.79
CA LEU A 19 2.06 7.17 -8.14
C LEU A 19 1.57 8.61 -7.99
N GLY A 20 2.41 9.49 -7.46
CA GLY A 20 2.04 10.87 -7.29
C GLY A 20 1.51 11.19 -5.92
N ILE A 21 1.67 10.28 -4.96
CA ILE A 21 1.21 10.51 -3.60
C ILE A 21 2.31 11.25 -2.84
N PRO A 22 2.01 12.43 -2.31
CA PRO A 22 3.03 13.20 -1.60
C PRO A 22 3.40 12.56 -0.27
N PRO A 23 4.64 12.73 0.17
CA PRO A 23 5.05 12.21 1.48
C PRO A 23 4.33 12.96 2.59
N GLY A 24 3.98 12.23 3.64
CA GLY A 24 3.29 12.84 4.75
C GLY A 24 2.49 11.83 5.53
N PRO A 25 1.65 12.30 6.47
CA PRO A 25 0.85 11.37 7.28
C PRO A 25 -0.11 10.52 6.46
N GLU A 26 -0.60 11.06 5.35
CA GLU A 26 -1.50 10.31 4.48
C GLU A 26 -0.80 9.09 3.91
N MET A 27 0.45 9.26 3.49
CA MET A 27 1.22 8.17 2.94
C MET A 27 1.41 7.07 3.97
N GLY A 28 1.69 7.44 5.20
CA GLY A 28 1.87 6.47 6.26
C GLY A 28 0.61 5.65 6.49
N LYS A 29 -0.53 6.32 6.50
CA LYS A 29 -1.81 5.63 6.68
C LYS A 29 -2.08 4.69 5.51
N LEU A 30 -1.78 5.14 4.32
CA LEU A 30 -2.01 4.33 3.13
C LEU A 30 -1.11 3.10 3.14
N LEU A 31 0.14 3.27 3.54
CA LEU A 31 1.07 2.15 3.62
C LEU A 31 0.57 1.10 4.61
N LYS A 32 0.09 1.54 5.76
CA LYS A 32 -0.45 0.62 6.75
C LYS A 32 -1.65 -0.13 6.20
N LYS A 33 -2.52 0.58 5.51
CA LYS A 33 -3.70 -0.03 4.94
C LYS A 33 -3.33 -1.08 3.89
N LEU A 34 -2.37 -0.73 3.04
CA LEU A 34 -1.91 -1.64 2.01
C LEU A 34 -1.26 -2.87 2.60
N TYR A 35 -0.47 -2.69 3.65
CA TYR A 35 0.17 -3.83 4.28
C TYR A 35 -0.87 -4.77 4.89
N LYS A 36 -1.89 -4.19 5.50
CA LYS A 36 -2.97 -5.00 6.07
C LYS A 36 -3.69 -5.78 4.97
N LEU A 37 -3.93 -5.13 3.84
CA LEU A 37 -4.55 -5.83 2.72
C LEU A 37 -3.66 -6.96 2.23
N GLN A 38 -2.36 -6.72 2.19
CA GLN A 38 -1.41 -7.75 1.79
C GLN A 38 -1.50 -8.96 2.70
N LEU A 39 -1.55 -8.72 4.01
CA LEU A 39 -1.63 -9.81 4.98
C LEU A 39 -2.96 -10.56 4.87
N ASP A 40 -4.00 -9.87 4.43
CA ASP A 40 -5.33 -10.48 4.26
C ASP A 40 -5.50 -11.07 2.87
N ASN A 41 -4.40 -11.24 2.14
CA ASN A 41 -4.43 -11.80 0.80
C ASN A 41 -5.17 -10.91 -0.19
N GLY A 42 -5.17 -9.60 0.06
CA GLY A 42 -5.81 -8.66 -0.86
C GLY A 42 -5.04 -8.53 -2.17
N PHE A 43 -3.73 -8.78 -2.14
CA PHE A 43 -2.91 -8.83 -3.33
C PHE A 43 -1.68 -9.64 -3.00
N GLU A 44 -1.07 -10.24 -4.01
CA GLU A 44 0.08 -11.10 -3.82
C GLU A 44 1.32 -10.60 -4.52
N THR A 45 1.19 -9.64 -5.41
CA THR A 45 2.32 -9.11 -6.15
C THR A 45 2.35 -7.61 -6.01
N LYS A 46 3.53 -7.04 -6.27
CA LYS A 46 3.70 -5.60 -6.20
C LYS A 46 2.80 -4.90 -7.21
N ALA A 47 2.69 -5.47 -8.40
CA ALA A 47 1.85 -4.86 -9.43
C ALA A 47 0.41 -4.75 -8.99
N ARG A 48 -0.10 -5.82 -8.38
CA ARG A 48 -1.47 -5.81 -7.87
C ARG A 48 -1.62 -4.82 -6.73
N GLY A 49 -0.61 -4.75 -5.87
CA GLY A 49 -0.64 -3.82 -4.76
C GLY A 49 -0.68 -2.39 -5.22
N LEU A 50 0.08 -2.07 -6.27
CA LEU A 50 0.09 -0.73 -6.83
C LEU A 50 -1.28 -0.38 -7.41
N GLU A 51 -1.92 -1.35 -8.02
CA GLU A 51 -3.26 -1.15 -8.55
C GLU A 51 -4.23 -0.79 -7.43
N ARG A 52 -4.12 -1.51 -6.31
CA ARG A 52 -4.98 -1.22 -5.16
C ARG A 52 -4.71 0.18 -4.61
N ALA A 53 -3.43 0.53 -4.51
CA ALA A 53 -3.06 1.85 -4.01
C ALA A 53 -3.65 2.93 -4.90
N ARG A 54 -3.57 2.72 -6.20
CA ARG A 54 -4.10 3.68 -7.15
C ARG A 54 -5.60 3.88 -6.95
N ARG A 55 -6.32 2.79 -6.78
CA ARG A 55 -7.76 2.86 -6.57
C ARG A 55 -8.12 3.59 -5.29
N LEU A 56 -7.36 3.32 -4.23
CA LEU A 56 -7.61 3.98 -2.96
C LEU A 56 -7.40 5.48 -3.07
N VAL A 57 -6.38 5.89 -3.81
CA VAL A 57 -6.10 7.30 -4.01
C VAL A 57 -7.19 7.95 -4.85
N GLU A 58 -7.61 7.29 -5.91
CA GLU A 58 -8.64 7.82 -6.78
C GLU A 58 -9.96 7.99 -6.04
N ARG A 59 -10.25 7.07 -5.13
CA ARG A 59 -11.50 7.16 -4.38
C ARG A 59 -11.49 8.35 -3.43
N LYS A 60 -10.33 8.72 -2.94
CA LYS A 60 -10.22 9.85 -2.04
C LYS A 60 -10.23 11.16 -2.78
N ALA A 61 -9.88 11.15 -4.04
CA ALA A 61 -9.83 12.39 -4.80
C ALA A 61 -11.22 12.98 -4.92
N PRO A 62 -11.34 14.28 -4.74
CA PRO A 62 -12.65 14.95 -4.86
C PRO A 62 -13.19 14.95 -6.27
#